data_705e678eb62625c173cdc068fa6ee47e
#
_entry.id   705e678eb62625c173cdc068fa6ee47e
#
_cell.length_a   1.000
_cell.length_b   1.000
_cell.length_c   1.000
_cell.angle_alpha   90.00
_cell.angle_beta   90.00
_cell.angle_gamma   90.00
#
_symmetry.space_group_name_H-M   'P 1'
#
loop_
_entity.id
_entity.type
_entity.pdbx_description
1 polymer ?
#
loop_
_entity_poly.entity_id
_entity_poly.type
_entity_poly.pdbx_seq_one_letter_code
_entity_poly.pdbx_strand_id
1 'polypeptide(L)'
;SVVLFNCGHPSNVKLNRSLVNNPDISGAYLHRFSWLEDSEIGELSHEWNWLTDWYEEGKDGSPKALHYTEGGPWFENYRNCAYHSTWKKELQEMMNG
;
A
#
# COMPACT_ATOMS: atom_id res chain seq x y z
N SER A 1 1.76 -1.78 2.10
CA SER A 1 0.68 -2.59 1.51
C SER A 1 -0.31 -1.71 0.77
N VAL A 2 -0.98 -2.26 -0.22
CA VAL A 2 -2.06 -1.61 -0.95
C VAL A 2 -3.30 -2.48 -0.82
N VAL A 3 -4.42 -1.87 -0.43
CA VAL A 3 -5.68 -2.59 -0.21
C VAL A 3 -6.80 -1.90 -0.99
N LEU A 4 -7.58 -2.68 -1.72
CA LEU A 4 -8.78 -2.24 -2.39
C LEU A 4 -9.99 -2.87 -1.71
N PHE A 5 -10.83 -2.04 -1.08
CA PHE A 5 -12.04 -2.50 -0.40
C PHE A 5 -13.25 -2.45 -1.31
N ASN A 6 -13.99 -3.56 -1.40
CA ASN A 6 -15.33 -3.54 -1.99
C ASN A 6 -16.32 -3.08 -0.93
N CYS A 7 -16.59 -1.78 -0.87
CA CYS A 7 -17.49 -1.19 0.12
C CYS A 7 -18.95 -1.62 -0.06
N GLY A 8 -19.32 -2.15 -1.23
CA GLY A 8 -20.66 -2.69 -1.50
C GLY A 8 -20.85 -4.14 -1.03
N HIS A 9 -19.76 -4.82 -0.65
CA HIS A 9 -19.85 -6.20 -0.21
C HIS A 9 -20.40 -6.32 1.21
N PRO A 10 -21.39 -7.19 1.48
CA PRO A 10 -22.03 -7.31 2.80
C PRO A 10 -21.05 -7.61 3.94
N SER A 11 -20.02 -8.41 3.69
CA SER A 11 -19.03 -8.77 4.72
C SER A 11 -18.22 -7.58 5.21
N ASN A 12 -18.04 -6.54 4.39
CA ASN A 12 -17.32 -5.33 4.77
C ASN A 12 -18.15 -4.37 5.65
N VAL A 13 -19.44 -4.58 5.79
CA VAL A 13 -20.29 -3.85 6.75
C VAL A 13 -19.84 -4.11 8.18
N LYS A 14 -19.23 -5.27 8.45
CA LYS A 14 -18.67 -5.64 9.75
C LYS A 14 -17.52 -4.72 10.18
N LEU A 15 -16.77 -4.19 9.22
CA LEU A 15 -15.69 -3.24 9.48
C LEU A 15 -16.29 -1.84 9.71
N ASN A 16 -16.71 -1.59 10.93
CA ASN A 16 -17.32 -0.35 11.34
C ASN A 16 -16.57 0.25 12.54
N ARG A 17 -17.00 1.43 12.95
CA ARG A 17 -16.38 2.16 14.06
C ARG A 17 -16.39 1.36 15.37
N SER A 18 -17.47 0.64 15.64
CA SER A 18 -17.59 -0.16 16.87
C SER A 18 -16.58 -1.32 16.88
N LEU A 19 -16.40 -1.99 15.75
CA LEU A 19 -15.41 -3.08 15.63
C LEU A 19 -13.98 -2.55 15.82
N VAL A 20 -13.64 -1.47 15.15
CA VAL A 20 -12.29 -0.87 15.21
C VAL A 20 -11.95 -0.37 16.61
N ASN A 21 -12.92 0.17 17.32
CA ASN A 21 -12.74 0.72 18.68
C ASN A 21 -12.94 -0.32 19.78
N ASN A 22 -13.29 -1.55 19.45
CA ASN A 22 -13.48 -2.60 20.45
C ASN A 22 -12.12 -2.98 21.06
N PRO A 23 -11.94 -2.86 22.40
CA PRO A 23 -10.68 -3.19 23.06
C PRO A 23 -10.29 -4.67 22.96
N ASP A 24 -11.25 -5.56 22.68
CA ASP A 24 -10.99 -6.99 22.49
C ASP A 24 -10.50 -7.33 21.07
N ILE A 25 -10.51 -6.37 20.15
CA ILE A 25 -10.02 -6.53 18.80
C ILE A 25 -8.57 -6.03 18.70
N SER A 26 -7.66 -6.92 18.31
CA SER A 26 -6.24 -6.60 18.17
C SER A 26 -5.93 -5.90 16.84
N GLY A 27 -4.80 -5.21 16.79
CA GLY A 27 -4.26 -4.71 15.52
C GLY A 27 -3.99 -5.81 14.52
N ALA A 28 -3.54 -6.99 14.99
CA ALA A 28 -3.33 -8.17 14.14
C ALA A 28 -4.63 -8.66 13.49
N TYR A 29 -5.74 -8.63 14.21
CA TYR A 29 -7.06 -8.96 13.68
C TYR A 29 -7.40 -8.07 12.47
N LEU A 30 -7.23 -6.75 12.63
CA LEU A 30 -7.50 -5.79 11.56
C LEU A 30 -6.51 -5.93 10.41
N HIS A 31 -5.24 -6.09 10.70
CA HIS A 31 -4.18 -6.23 9.70
C HIS A 31 -4.33 -7.47 8.83
N ARG A 32 -4.88 -8.55 9.39
CA ARG A 32 -5.12 -9.82 8.69
C ARG A 32 -6.49 -9.92 8.04
N PHE A 33 -7.29 -8.87 8.08
CA PHE A 33 -8.66 -8.87 7.53
C PHE A 33 -9.53 -9.98 8.14
N SER A 34 -9.40 -10.18 9.45
CA SER A 34 -10.00 -11.34 10.14
C SER A 34 -11.53 -11.30 10.24
N TRP A 35 -12.18 -10.22 9.83
CA TRP A 35 -13.63 -10.14 9.67
C TRP A 35 -14.13 -10.77 8.35
N LEU A 36 -13.21 -11.16 7.47
CA LEU A 36 -13.49 -11.79 6.17
C LEU A 36 -13.11 -13.26 6.19
N GLU A 37 -13.80 -14.05 5.36
CA GLU A 37 -13.36 -15.40 5.02
C GLU A 37 -12.25 -15.32 3.97
N ASP A 38 -11.36 -16.30 3.95
CA ASP A 38 -10.25 -16.32 2.98
C ASP A 38 -10.74 -16.27 1.53
N SER A 39 -11.89 -16.88 1.24
CA SER A 39 -12.51 -16.85 -0.09
C SER A 39 -13.00 -15.48 -0.51
N GLU A 40 -13.14 -14.54 0.43
CA GLU A 40 -13.58 -13.17 0.17
C GLU A 40 -12.41 -12.21 -0.07
N ILE A 41 -11.17 -12.70 0.06
CA ILE A 41 -9.95 -11.92 -0.14
C ILE A 41 -9.33 -12.32 -1.47
N GLY A 42 -9.24 -11.36 -2.39
CA GLY A 42 -8.57 -11.52 -3.66
C GLY A 42 -7.16 -10.97 -3.64
N GLU A 43 -6.47 -11.10 -4.74
CA GLU A 43 -5.10 -10.64 -4.92
C GLU A 43 -5.04 -9.52 -5.95
N LEU A 44 -4.30 -8.46 -5.64
CA LEU A 44 -3.90 -7.43 -6.60
C LEU A 44 -2.53 -7.77 -7.17
N SER A 45 -2.27 -7.35 -8.41
CA SER A 45 -0.91 -7.42 -8.97
C SER A 45 0.08 -6.70 -8.05
N HIS A 46 1.26 -7.30 -7.84
CA HIS A 46 2.35 -6.68 -7.09
C HIS A 46 2.82 -5.35 -7.70
N GLU A 47 2.48 -5.07 -8.95
CA GLU A 47 2.75 -3.79 -9.61
C GLU A 47 2.12 -2.59 -8.88
N TRP A 48 1.02 -2.81 -8.15
CA TRP A 48 0.37 -1.81 -7.32
C TRP A 48 1.05 -1.58 -5.97
N ASN A 49 2.01 -2.44 -5.61
CA ASN A 49 2.86 -2.29 -4.44
C ASN A 49 4.29 -2.61 -4.84
N TRP A 50 4.81 -1.80 -5.75
CA TRP A 50 6.14 -2.00 -6.31
C TRP A 50 7.21 -1.66 -5.29
N LEU A 51 7.92 -2.68 -4.83
CA LEU A 51 9.00 -2.56 -3.85
C LEU A 51 10.26 -2.07 -4.56
N THR A 52 10.57 -0.80 -4.43
CA THR A 52 11.57 -0.11 -5.26
C THR A 52 12.97 -0.71 -5.21
N ASP A 53 13.32 -1.35 -4.10
CA ASP A 53 14.64 -1.97 -3.91
C ASP A 53 14.65 -3.48 -4.15
N TRP A 54 13.49 -4.06 -4.46
CA TRP A 54 13.33 -5.51 -4.60
C TRP A 54 12.90 -5.96 -5.98
N TYR A 55 12.13 -5.16 -6.70
CA TYR A 55 11.64 -5.49 -8.03
C TYR A 55 12.45 -4.79 -9.12
N GLU A 56 12.53 -5.46 -10.26
CA GLU A 56 13.25 -4.99 -11.45
C GLU A 56 12.28 -4.88 -12.62
N GLU A 57 12.19 -3.70 -13.24
CA GLU A 57 11.35 -3.46 -14.40
C GLU A 57 11.71 -4.40 -15.55
N GLY A 58 10.69 -4.89 -16.23
CA GLY A 58 10.83 -5.85 -17.33
C GLY A 58 10.90 -7.29 -16.85
N LYS A 59 11.63 -7.57 -15.75
CA LYS A 59 11.71 -8.90 -15.16
C LYS A 59 10.50 -9.20 -14.28
N ASP A 60 10.12 -8.25 -13.42
CA ASP A 60 9.03 -8.41 -12.45
C ASP A 60 7.74 -7.68 -12.87
N GLY A 61 7.74 -7.03 -14.02
CA GLY A 61 6.63 -6.25 -14.53
C GLY A 61 6.95 -4.76 -14.63
N SER A 62 5.92 -3.93 -14.47
CA SER A 62 6.05 -2.47 -14.52
C SER A 62 5.35 -1.84 -13.31
N PRO A 63 5.97 -0.88 -12.64
CA PRO A 63 5.37 -0.28 -11.45
C PRO A 63 4.12 0.57 -11.78
N LYS A 64 3.09 0.40 -10.98
CA LYS A 64 1.87 1.23 -10.98
C LYS A 64 1.77 2.09 -9.74
N ALA A 65 2.32 1.62 -8.61
CA ALA A 65 2.45 2.39 -7.38
C ALA A 65 3.77 2.04 -6.71
N LEU A 66 4.58 3.05 -6.39
CA LEU A 66 5.91 2.88 -5.82
C LEU A 66 5.85 2.82 -4.30
N HIS A 67 6.50 1.82 -3.72
CA HIS A 67 6.70 1.69 -2.30
C HIS A 67 8.21 1.76 -1.99
N TYR A 68 8.64 2.86 -1.40
CA TYR A 68 10.03 3.09 -1.02
C TYR A 68 10.34 2.31 0.26
N THR A 69 10.75 1.07 0.11
CA THR A 69 10.84 0.07 1.19
C THR A 69 11.94 0.36 2.22
N GLU A 70 13.10 0.81 1.76
CA GLU A 70 14.25 1.07 2.63
C GLU A 70 14.29 2.52 3.13
N GLY A 71 13.69 3.41 2.36
CA GLY A 71 13.63 4.84 2.62
C GLY A 71 13.49 5.60 1.32
N GLY A 72 12.95 6.79 1.38
CA GLY A 72 12.71 7.60 0.21
C GLY A 72 13.60 8.84 0.12
N PRO A 73 13.57 9.56 -1.02
CA PRO A 73 14.48 10.66 -1.29
C PRO A 73 14.26 11.91 -0.40
N TRP A 74 13.26 11.89 0.46
CA TRP A 74 13.05 12.90 1.52
C TRP A 74 14.05 12.75 2.67
N PHE A 75 14.72 11.60 2.78
CA PHE A 75 15.83 11.39 3.72
C PHE A 75 17.16 11.65 3.04
N GLU A 76 18.08 12.27 3.75
CA GLU A 76 19.39 12.61 3.21
C GLU A 76 20.16 11.41 2.66
N ASN A 77 20.15 10.29 3.41
CA ASN A 77 20.86 9.07 3.02
C ASN A 77 20.25 8.36 1.81
N TYR A 78 19.02 8.72 1.41
CA TYR A 78 18.29 8.09 0.32
C TYR A 78 17.98 9.03 -0.83
N ARG A 79 18.64 10.18 -0.91
CA ARG A 79 18.40 11.20 -1.97
C ARG A 79 18.51 10.66 -3.38
N ASN A 80 19.37 9.67 -3.59
CA ASN A 80 19.62 9.06 -4.89
C ASN A 80 19.15 7.60 -4.95
N CYS A 81 18.20 7.20 -4.11
CA CYS A 81 17.62 5.87 -4.13
C CYS A 81 16.89 5.58 -5.45
N ALA A 82 16.53 4.33 -5.68
CA ALA A 82 15.74 3.94 -6.84
C ALA A 82 14.46 4.78 -6.93
N TYR A 83 14.13 5.23 -8.13
CA TYR A 83 12.96 6.09 -8.41
C TYR A 83 12.94 7.44 -7.70
N HIS A 84 14.08 7.95 -7.25
CA HIS A 84 14.17 9.27 -6.60
C HIS A 84 13.66 10.41 -7.49
N SER A 85 13.94 10.34 -8.78
CA SER A 85 13.51 11.36 -9.75
C SER A 85 11.99 11.38 -9.92
N THR A 86 11.34 10.24 -9.89
CA THR A 86 9.88 10.12 -9.94
C THR A 86 9.24 10.86 -8.75
N TRP A 87 9.72 10.59 -7.55
CA TRP A 87 9.21 11.25 -6.34
C TRP A 87 9.42 12.77 -6.39
N LYS A 88 10.61 13.20 -6.83
CA LYS A 88 10.93 14.63 -6.93
C LYS A 88 10.03 15.34 -7.94
N LYS A 89 9.73 14.68 -9.05
CA LYS A 89 8.80 15.21 -10.06
C LYS A 89 7.40 15.40 -9.49
N GLU A 90 6.87 14.38 -8.82
CA GLU A 90 5.55 14.44 -8.18
C GLU A 90 5.48 15.55 -7.12
N LEU A 91 6.53 15.68 -6.30
CA LEU A 91 6.62 16.77 -5.32
C LEU A 91 6.57 18.14 -6.01
N GLN A 92 7.32 18.31 -7.07
CA GLN A 92 7.37 19.57 -7.81
C GLN A 92 6.03 19.91 -8.44
N GLU A 93 5.36 18.92 -9.04
CA GLU A 93 4.03 19.10 -9.62
C GLU A 93 3.01 19.48 -8.53
N MET A 94 3.06 18.84 -7.37
CA MET A 94 2.20 19.19 -6.24
C MET A 94 2.43 20.63 -5.76
N MET A 95 3.69 21.06 -5.67
CA MET A 95 4.03 22.42 -5.21
C MET A 95 3.65 23.50 -6.24
N ASN A 96 3.65 23.18 -7.52
CA ASN A 96 3.30 24.10 -8.61
C ASN A 96 1.80 24.05 -8.98
N GLY A 97 1.09 23.07 -8.52
CA GLY A 97 -0.34 22.90 -8.74
C GLY A 97 -1.16 23.53 -7.67
#